data_18a6d3d87b9a53bcc5214f417986aff9
#
_entry.id   18a6d3d87b9a53bcc5214f417986aff9
#
_cell.length_a   1.000
_cell.length_b   1.000
_cell.length_c   1.000
_cell.angle_alpha   90.00
_cell.angle_beta   90.00
_cell.angle_gamma   90.00
#
_symmetry.space_group_name_H-M   'P 1'
#
loop_
_entity.id
_entity.type
_entity.pdbx_description
1 polymer ?
#
loop_
_entity_poly.entity_id
_entity_poly.type
_entity_poly.pdbx_seq_one_letter_code
_entity_poly.pdbx_strand_id
1 'polypeptide(L)'
;MDKIIILDYGSQYTQLIARRIREQHVYSEIVPFDITAERAKAYAPKGIILSGGPNSVFEDGAPGIDRAIFDLGVPVLGVCYGMQLMSQALGGKVQPGERREYGKTEMTVEPGNELFKGLPDRFTVWMSHGDRVAAIPAGFQVSATSANCPYAAIRNEARRFFGIQFHPEVVHTEHGNQILSNFVFNICRANADWQLTTWIEDTVEKLKRQVGDDEVVLGLSGGVDSSVAAVLLHKAIGPRLHCIFVDNGLLRYREAEQVEEMFHAKLGLDLTVARAAQKFYAALKGLDEPEAKRKAIGKTFIDVFADEARRFKHCRFLGQGTIYPDVIESSHAVKGPSQTIKSHHNVGGLPPDLTFELCEPLRDLFKDEVRAVGRVLGMADELLDRQPFPGPGLGVRILGEVTEEKVKLLQQADLRVQEEVKKLPDYKTIWQTFAVLLPVKSVGVMGDQRTYEYTCAIRSVNSIDAMTADWTHLPYETLATMSNRIINEVRGINRVVYDISSKPPATIEWE
;
A
#
# COMPACT_ATOMS: atom_id res chain seq x y z
N MET A 1 -25.43 3.37 -0.06
CA MET A 1 -24.10 3.81 0.40
C MET A 1 -23.70 5.06 -0.35
N ASP A 2 -23.47 6.15 0.38
CA ASP A 2 -23.05 7.43 -0.18
C ASP A 2 -21.58 7.38 -0.62
N LYS A 3 -21.25 8.12 -1.69
CA LYS A 3 -19.96 8.00 -2.35
C LYS A 3 -19.35 9.37 -2.67
N ILE A 4 -18.04 9.50 -2.45
CA ILE A 4 -17.22 10.61 -2.95
C ILE A 4 -16.31 10.06 -4.05
N ILE A 5 -16.31 10.66 -5.23
CA ILE A 5 -15.35 10.31 -6.27
C ILE A 5 -14.19 11.31 -6.29
N ILE A 6 -13.00 10.81 -6.57
CA ILE A 6 -11.75 11.58 -6.59
C ILE A 6 -11.16 11.44 -7.98
N LEU A 7 -11.08 12.53 -8.72
CA LEU A 7 -10.42 12.56 -10.03
C LEU A 7 -8.91 12.62 -9.82
N ASP A 8 -8.18 11.67 -10.39
CA ASP A 8 -6.75 11.51 -10.17
C ASP A 8 -5.91 12.25 -11.22
N TYR A 9 -5.29 13.32 -10.81
CA TYR A 9 -4.38 14.12 -11.64
C TYR A 9 -2.90 13.72 -11.47
N GLY A 10 -2.62 12.55 -10.86
CA GLY A 10 -1.27 12.00 -10.73
C GLY A 10 -0.52 12.46 -9.49
N SER A 11 -1.21 12.97 -8.46
CA SER A 11 -0.58 13.26 -7.18
C SER A 11 -0.24 11.96 -6.44
N GLN A 12 0.96 11.91 -5.88
CA GLN A 12 1.33 10.85 -4.93
C GLN A 12 0.42 10.80 -3.69
N TYR A 13 -0.37 11.85 -3.43
CA TYR A 13 -1.27 11.95 -2.28
C TYR A 13 -2.73 11.63 -2.60
N THR A 14 -3.08 11.32 -3.85
CA THR A 14 -4.48 11.02 -4.23
C THR A 14 -5.06 9.87 -3.41
N GLN A 15 -4.27 8.82 -3.18
CA GLN A 15 -4.68 7.68 -2.35
C GLN A 15 -4.92 8.07 -0.88
N LEU A 16 -4.16 9.05 -0.35
CA LEU A 16 -4.36 9.54 1.01
C LEU A 16 -5.70 10.27 1.15
N ILE A 17 -6.11 11.07 0.15
CA ILE A 17 -7.45 11.70 0.15
C ILE A 17 -8.53 10.63 0.28
N ALA A 18 -8.48 9.59 -0.57
CA ALA A 18 -9.46 8.51 -0.54
C ALA A 18 -9.50 7.81 0.81
N ARG A 19 -8.34 7.49 1.36
CA ARG A 19 -8.20 6.85 2.67
C ARG A 19 -8.78 7.72 3.80
N ARG A 20 -8.47 9.03 3.84
CA ARG A 20 -8.99 9.96 4.86
C ARG A 20 -10.52 10.06 4.84
N ILE A 21 -11.15 9.92 3.68
CA ILE A 21 -12.60 9.90 3.56
C ILE A 21 -13.16 8.57 4.10
N ARG A 22 -12.54 7.44 3.79
CA ARG A 22 -12.97 6.12 4.28
C ARG A 22 -12.78 5.95 5.78
N GLU A 23 -11.74 6.54 6.35
CA GLU A 23 -11.54 6.64 7.81
C GLU A 23 -12.72 7.34 8.52
N GLN A 24 -13.49 8.16 7.78
CA GLN A 24 -14.72 8.82 8.26
C GLN A 24 -16.00 8.03 7.95
N HIS A 25 -15.86 6.75 7.59
CA HIS A 25 -16.98 5.86 7.26
C HIS A 25 -17.80 6.31 6.04
N VAL A 26 -17.19 7.00 5.08
CA VAL A 26 -17.80 7.34 3.80
C VAL A 26 -17.01 6.67 2.67
N TYR A 27 -17.70 5.99 1.77
CA TYR A 27 -17.03 5.32 0.65
C TYR A 27 -16.43 6.33 -0.33
N SER A 28 -15.19 6.10 -0.74
CA SER A 28 -14.50 6.91 -1.73
C SER A 28 -13.92 6.04 -2.85
N GLU A 29 -13.91 6.56 -4.05
CA GLU A 29 -13.38 5.87 -5.23
C GLU A 29 -12.54 6.82 -6.08
N ILE A 30 -11.33 6.38 -6.45
CA ILE A 30 -10.44 7.13 -7.34
C ILE A 30 -10.80 6.75 -8.77
N VAL A 31 -11.00 7.77 -9.60
CA VAL A 31 -11.35 7.61 -11.01
C VAL A 31 -10.36 8.38 -11.88
N PRO A 32 -10.12 7.96 -13.14
CA PRO A 32 -9.24 8.69 -14.04
C PRO A 32 -9.69 10.14 -14.25
N PHE A 33 -8.75 11.08 -14.39
CA PHE A 33 -9.03 12.49 -14.61
C PHE A 33 -9.86 12.77 -15.90
N ASP A 34 -9.71 11.90 -16.91
CA ASP A 34 -10.36 12.01 -18.21
C ASP A 34 -11.79 11.40 -18.24
N ILE A 35 -12.36 11.12 -17.06
CA ILE A 35 -13.74 10.65 -16.95
C ILE A 35 -14.71 11.68 -17.50
N THR A 36 -15.68 11.23 -18.31
CA THR A 36 -16.74 12.12 -18.80
C THR A 36 -17.77 12.43 -17.71
N ALA A 37 -18.47 13.56 -17.82
CA ALA A 37 -19.54 13.93 -16.89
C ALA A 37 -20.65 12.87 -16.82
N GLU A 38 -20.99 12.23 -17.94
CA GLU A 38 -21.97 11.15 -17.99
C GLU A 38 -21.54 9.96 -17.12
N ARG A 39 -20.28 9.52 -17.27
CA ARG A 39 -19.72 8.43 -16.44
C ARG A 39 -19.61 8.84 -14.98
N ALA A 40 -19.16 10.07 -14.69
CA ALA A 40 -19.11 10.58 -13.32
C ALA A 40 -20.50 10.60 -12.67
N LYS A 41 -21.55 10.98 -13.40
CA LYS A 41 -22.95 10.93 -12.95
C LYS A 41 -23.42 9.51 -12.64
N ALA A 42 -22.97 8.50 -13.40
CA ALA A 42 -23.34 7.10 -13.18
C ALA A 42 -22.84 6.55 -11.83
N TYR A 43 -21.79 7.14 -11.24
CA TYR A 43 -21.36 6.84 -9.86
C TYR A 43 -22.33 7.38 -8.80
N ALA A 44 -23.27 8.27 -9.16
CA ALA A 44 -24.17 8.96 -8.24
C ALA A 44 -23.46 9.59 -7.04
N PRO A 45 -22.36 10.37 -7.25
CA PRO A 45 -21.54 10.85 -6.16
C PRO A 45 -22.24 11.93 -5.36
N LYS A 46 -22.04 11.96 -4.05
CA LYS A 46 -22.43 13.07 -3.15
C LYS A 46 -21.48 14.27 -3.24
N GLY A 47 -20.26 14.04 -3.63
CA GLY A 47 -19.22 15.05 -3.84
C GLY A 47 -18.12 14.57 -4.78
N ILE A 48 -17.43 15.52 -5.38
CA ILE A 48 -16.31 15.28 -6.29
C ILE A 48 -15.08 16.02 -5.73
N ILE A 49 -13.95 15.31 -5.67
CA ILE A 49 -12.66 15.92 -5.33
C ILE A 49 -11.76 15.87 -6.56
N LEU A 50 -11.17 17.01 -6.90
CA LEU A 50 -10.11 17.11 -7.91
C LEU A 50 -8.78 17.07 -7.15
N SER A 51 -7.98 16.01 -7.35
CA SER A 51 -6.73 15.83 -6.60
C SER A 51 -5.65 16.84 -7.00
N GLY A 52 -4.54 16.84 -6.28
CA GLY A 52 -3.30 17.47 -6.73
C GLY A 52 -2.72 16.78 -7.95
N GLY A 53 -1.66 17.35 -8.52
CA GLY A 53 -0.93 16.79 -9.65
C GLY A 53 0.44 17.46 -9.82
N PRO A 54 1.38 16.79 -10.52
CA PRO A 54 2.73 17.31 -10.73
C PRO A 54 2.83 18.34 -11.83
N ASN A 55 1.82 18.44 -12.69
CA ASN A 55 1.83 19.30 -13.89
C ASN A 55 1.43 20.73 -13.57
N SER A 56 1.78 21.63 -14.49
CA SER A 56 1.21 22.97 -14.56
C SER A 56 -0.03 22.97 -15.48
N VAL A 57 -1.10 23.67 -15.09
CA VAL A 57 -2.37 23.69 -15.85
C VAL A 57 -2.25 24.32 -17.25
N PHE A 58 -1.14 25.00 -17.54
CA PHE A 58 -0.87 25.62 -18.84
C PHE A 58 0.24 24.91 -19.64
N GLU A 59 0.77 23.78 -19.17
CA GLU A 59 1.66 22.93 -19.95
C GLU A 59 0.89 22.20 -21.07
N ASP A 60 1.55 22.05 -22.22
CA ASP A 60 0.99 21.26 -23.32
C ASP A 60 0.81 19.81 -22.89
N GLY A 61 -0.42 19.30 -23.03
CA GLY A 61 -0.77 17.93 -22.62
C GLY A 61 -1.06 17.78 -21.12
N ALA A 62 -1.16 18.87 -20.35
CA ALA A 62 -1.57 18.82 -18.96
C ALA A 62 -2.96 18.15 -18.80
N PRO A 63 -3.16 17.36 -17.75
CA PRO A 63 -4.45 16.71 -17.47
C PRO A 63 -5.58 17.74 -17.33
N GLY A 64 -6.57 17.68 -18.21
CA GLY A 64 -7.74 18.56 -18.19
C GLY A 64 -8.92 18.00 -17.43
N ILE A 65 -10.09 18.61 -17.61
CA ILE A 65 -11.36 18.15 -17.05
C ILE A 65 -12.49 18.33 -18.07
N ASP A 66 -13.42 17.38 -18.12
CA ASP A 66 -14.69 17.60 -18.78
C ASP A 66 -15.49 18.67 -18.01
N ARG A 67 -15.65 19.86 -18.62
CA ARG A 67 -16.30 21.00 -17.98
C ARG A 67 -17.74 20.70 -17.54
N ALA A 68 -18.43 19.78 -18.21
CA ALA A 68 -19.77 19.37 -17.85
C ALA A 68 -19.86 18.73 -16.45
N ILE A 69 -18.73 18.30 -15.87
CA ILE A 69 -18.66 17.84 -14.47
C ILE A 69 -19.11 18.94 -13.50
N PHE A 70 -18.78 20.20 -13.78
CA PHE A 70 -19.20 21.32 -12.95
C PHE A 70 -20.71 21.62 -13.03
N ASP A 71 -21.43 21.05 -13.99
CA ASP A 71 -22.88 21.23 -14.18
C ASP A 71 -23.71 20.06 -13.64
N LEU A 72 -23.06 19.07 -13.00
CA LEU A 72 -23.74 17.92 -12.39
C LEU A 72 -24.55 18.28 -11.12
N GLY A 73 -24.41 19.50 -10.59
CA GLY A 73 -25.08 19.92 -9.35
C GLY A 73 -24.53 19.29 -8.08
N VAL A 74 -23.34 18.70 -8.16
CA VAL A 74 -22.63 18.04 -7.06
C VAL A 74 -21.57 18.97 -6.49
N PRO A 75 -21.34 19.02 -5.15
CA PRO A 75 -20.23 19.77 -4.56
C PRO A 75 -18.89 19.35 -5.12
N VAL A 76 -18.00 20.32 -5.33
CA VAL A 76 -16.64 20.08 -5.83
C VAL A 76 -15.61 20.69 -4.91
N LEU A 77 -14.57 19.93 -4.56
CA LEU A 77 -13.36 20.40 -3.85
C LEU A 77 -12.15 20.22 -4.75
N GLY A 78 -11.49 21.30 -5.14
CA GLY A 78 -10.19 21.25 -5.81
C GLY A 78 -9.04 21.35 -4.80
N VAL A 79 -8.09 20.43 -4.87
CA VAL A 79 -6.90 20.39 -4.03
C VAL A 79 -5.68 20.67 -4.87
N CYS A 80 -4.88 21.69 -4.53
CA CYS A 80 -3.65 22.06 -5.20
C CYS A 80 -3.85 22.23 -6.72
N TYR A 81 -3.35 21.31 -7.56
CA TYR A 81 -3.60 21.30 -9.01
C TYR A 81 -5.10 21.33 -9.34
N GLY A 82 -5.92 20.57 -8.62
CA GLY A 82 -7.38 20.54 -8.82
C GLY A 82 -8.06 21.90 -8.58
N MET A 83 -7.58 22.69 -7.60
CA MET A 83 -8.04 24.07 -7.42
C MET A 83 -7.65 24.97 -8.59
N GLN A 84 -6.41 24.85 -9.07
CA GLN A 84 -5.90 25.63 -10.20
C GLN A 84 -6.68 25.30 -11.47
N LEU A 85 -6.88 24.00 -11.74
CA LEU A 85 -7.64 23.51 -12.89
C LEU A 85 -9.11 23.99 -12.85
N MET A 86 -9.77 23.87 -11.70
CA MET A 86 -11.13 24.38 -11.51
C MET A 86 -11.18 25.89 -11.74
N SER A 87 -10.22 26.64 -11.20
CA SER A 87 -10.15 28.10 -11.40
C SER A 87 -10.01 28.46 -12.86
N GLN A 88 -9.09 27.83 -13.60
CA GLN A 88 -8.90 28.06 -15.03
C GLN A 88 -10.12 27.66 -15.86
N ALA A 89 -10.70 26.48 -15.57
CA ALA A 89 -11.88 26.00 -16.29
C ALA A 89 -13.10 26.91 -16.13
N LEU A 90 -13.22 27.61 -15.01
CA LEU A 90 -14.34 28.51 -14.70
C LEU A 90 -14.04 29.98 -15.01
N GLY A 91 -12.94 30.30 -15.69
CA GLY A 91 -12.61 31.63 -16.18
C GLY A 91 -11.74 32.47 -15.26
N GLY A 92 -11.15 31.89 -14.24
CA GLY A 92 -10.07 32.47 -13.45
C GLY A 92 -8.71 32.43 -14.19
N LYS A 93 -7.66 32.89 -13.54
CA LYS A 93 -6.29 32.87 -14.09
C LYS A 93 -5.33 32.16 -13.13
N VAL A 94 -4.49 31.29 -13.69
CA VAL A 94 -3.37 30.66 -13.01
C VAL A 94 -2.08 31.17 -13.65
N GLN A 95 -1.05 31.34 -12.85
CA GLN A 95 0.27 31.77 -13.32
C GLN A 95 1.38 31.14 -12.48
N PRO A 96 2.62 31.06 -12.99
CA PRO A 96 3.76 30.70 -12.19
C PRO A 96 3.88 31.60 -10.96
N GLY A 97 4.14 31.01 -9.81
CA GLY A 97 4.39 31.76 -8.59
C GLY A 97 5.74 32.50 -8.68
N GLU A 98 5.82 33.74 -8.20
CA GLU A 98 7.07 34.44 -8.04
C GLU A 98 8.01 33.75 -7.04
N ARG A 99 7.41 33.11 -6.05
CA ARG A 99 8.07 32.23 -5.06
C ARG A 99 7.32 30.94 -5.00
N ARG A 100 8.03 29.84 -5.04
CA ARG A 100 7.48 28.50 -4.82
C ARG A 100 7.20 28.32 -3.32
N GLU A 101 6.11 27.64 -2.98
CA GLU A 101 5.79 27.29 -1.59
C GLU A 101 5.86 25.77 -1.41
N TYR A 102 6.85 25.32 -0.66
CA TYR A 102 7.01 23.92 -0.28
C TYR A 102 7.22 23.82 1.24
N GLY A 103 6.43 23.00 1.89
CA GLY A 103 6.53 22.73 3.32
C GLY A 103 5.48 23.45 4.15
N LYS A 104 5.79 23.65 5.44
CA LYS A 104 4.88 24.24 6.43
C LYS A 104 4.69 25.72 6.19
N THR A 105 3.44 26.15 6.08
CA THR A 105 3.05 27.56 5.89
C THR A 105 1.90 27.91 6.82
N GLU A 106 1.97 29.05 7.51
CA GLU A 106 0.86 29.57 8.29
C GLU A 106 -0.20 30.16 7.36
N MET A 107 -1.46 29.79 7.56
CA MET A 107 -2.61 30.26 6.82
C MET A 107 -3.54 31.05 7.73
N THR A 108 -4.16 32.09 7.17
CA THR A 108 -5.24 32.86 7.83
C THR A 108 -6.55 32.59 7.12
N VAL A 109 -7.57 32.22 7.88
CA VAL A 109 -8.91 31.85 7.39
C VAL A 109 -9.84 33.06 7.45
N GLU A 110 -10.61 33.26 6.38
CA GLU A 110 -11.71 34.24 6.36
C GLU A 110 -12.95 33.67 7.09
N PRO A 111 -13.61 34.47 7.94
CA PRO A 111 -14.77 34.00 8.72
C PRO A 111 -15.97 33.62 7.83
N GLY A 112 -16.89 32.83 8.41
CA GLY A 112 -18.15 32.45 7.76
C GLY A 112 -18.01 31.40 6.64
N ASN A 113 -17.01 30.54 6.73
CA ASN A 113 -16.69 29.52 5.73
C ASN A 113 -17.06 28.12 6.22
N GLU A 114 -17.94 27.43 5.49
CA GLU A 114 -18.36 26.07 5.88
C GLU A 114 -17.21 25.04 5.83
N LEU A 115 -16.25 25.21 4.91
CA LEU A 115 -15.12 24.28 4.79
C LEU A 115 -14.18 24.33 6.01
N PHE A 116 -14.03 25.52 6.63
CA PHE A 116 -13.19 25.72 7.82
C PHE A 116 -14.00 25.89 9.12
N LYS A 117 -15.25 25.47 9.11
CA LYS A 117 -16.12 25.57 10.29
C LYS A 117 -15.52 24.83 11.48
N GLY A 118 -15.45 25.54 12.63
CA GLY A 118 -14.95 24.99 13.88
C GLY A 118 -13.42 24.92 13.98
N LEU A 119 -12.70 25.53 13.04
CA LEU A 119 -11.23 25.62 13.04
C LEU A 119 -10.79 26.99 13.57
N PRO A 120 -9.53 27.10 14.08
CA PRO A 120 -8.92 28.38 14.42
C PRO A 120 -8.80 29.29 13.19
N ASP A 121 -8.74 30.62 13.41
CA ASP A 121 -8.53 31.60 12.34
C ASP A 121 -7.12 31.50 11.72
N ARG A 122 -6.17 30.86 12.42
CA ARG A 122 -4.80 30.62 11.93
C ARG A 122 -4.35 29.24 12.33
N PHE A 123 -3.72 28.54 11.38
CA PHE A 123 -3.08 27.25 11.60
C PHE A 123 -2.09 26.91 10.49
N THR A 124 -1.25 25.89 10.73
CA THR A 124 -0.21 25.46 9.80
C THR A 124 -0.77 24.46 8.78
N VAL A 125 -0.44 24.70 7.50
CA VAL A 125 -0.78 23.79 6.39
C VAL A 125 0.46 23.38 5.61
N TRP A 126 0.35 22.31 4.85
CA TRP A 126 1.41 21.83 3.97
C TRP A 126 1.18 22.30 2.55
N MET A 127 2.04 23.20 2.07
CA MET A 127 2.06 23.69 0.69
C MET A 127 3.03 22.84 -0.14
N SER A 128 2.68 22.62 -1.41
CA SER A 128 3.53 21.93 -2.38
C SER A 128 3.20 22.38 -3.80
N HIS A 129 3.52 23.65 -4.12
CA HIS A 129 3.17 24.21 -5.43
C HIS A 129 4.19 25.23 -5.96
N GLY A 130 4.34 25.26 -7.29
CA GLY A 130 5.08 26.28 -8.03
C GLY A 130 4.18 27.31 -8.68
N ASP A 131 2.94 26.95 -9.02
CA ASP A 131 1.93 27.79 -9.65
C ASP A 131 0.90 28.25 -8.65
N ARG A 132 0.25 29.37 -8.92
CA ARG A 132 -0.82 29.93 -8.06
C ARG A 132 -1.98 30.49 -8.88
N VAL A 133 -3.14 30.50 -8.28
CA VAL A 133 -4.28 31.28 -8.80
C VAL A 133 -3.92 32.78 -8.71
N ALA A 134 -3.99 33.48 -9.83
CA ALA A 134 -3.72 34.92 -9.92
C ALA A 134 -5.01 35.76 -9.94
N ALA A 135 -6.11 35.16 -10.44
CA ALA A 135 -7.44 35.77 -10.37
C ALA A 135 -8.47 34.66 -10.18
N ILE A 136 -9.34 34.81 -9.20
CA ILE A 136 -10.42 33.89 -8.93
C ILE A 136 -11.54 34.03 -9.96
N PRO A 137 -12.29 32.95 -10.28
CA PRO A 137 -13.41 33.00 -11.20
C PRO A 137 -14.55 33.90 -10.68
N ALA A 138 -15.39 34.39 -11.57
CA ALA A 138 -16.57 35.16 -11.20
C ALA A 138 -17.48 34.37 -10.24
N GLY A 139 -17.96 35.05 -9.20
CA GLY A 139 -18.81 34.45 -8.16
C GLY A 139 -18.05 33.67 -7.07
N PHE A 140 -16.73 33.59 -7.15
CA PHE A 140 -15.90 33.05 -6.07
C PHE A 140 -15.48 34.14 -5.10
N GLN A 141 -15.24 33.73 -3.87
CA GLN A 141 -14.73 34.55 -2.77
C GLN A 141 -13.48 33.91 -2.19
N VAL A 142 -12.60 34.72 -1.60
CA VAL A 142 -11.46 34.22 -0.83
C VAL A 142 -11.95 33.56 0.44
N SER A 143 -11.37 32.43 0.79
CA SER A 143 -11.66 31.65 2.00
C SER A 143 -10.47 31.63 2.94
N ALA A 144 -9.25 31.71 2.44
CA ALA A 144 -8.03 31.79 3.23
C ALA A 144 -6.89 32.38 2.41
N THR A 145 -5.91 32.93 3.13
CA THR A 145 -4.68 33.53 2.58
C THR A 145 -3.45 33.02 3.30
N SER A 146 -2.29 33.04 2.64
CA SER A 146 -0.97 32.91 3.27
C SER A 146 -0.09 34.10 2.92
N ALA A 147 1.10 34.18 3.49
CA ALA A 147 2.02 35.27 3.22
C ALA A 147 2.40 35.41 1.73
N ASN A 148 2.44 34.31 0.98
CA ASN A 148 2.83 34.26 -0.43
C ASN A 148 1.69 33.85 -1.38
N CYS A 149 0.57 33.35 -0.83
CA CYS A 149 -0.59 32.91 -1.61
C CYS A 149 -1.85 33.69 -1.20
N PRO A 150 -2.25 34.72 -1.94
CA PRO A 150 -3.44 35.52 -1.63
C PRO A 150 -4.75 34.75 -1.82
N TYR A 151 -4.70 33.63 -2.48
CA TYR A 151 -5.81 32.70 -2.71
C TYR A 151 -5.44 31.29 -2.23
N ALA A 152 -5.04 31.15 -0.94
CA ALA A 152 -4.74 29.86 -0.34
C ALA A 152 -5.97 28.96 -0.27
N ALA A 153 -7.17 29.54 -0.20
CA ALA A 153 -8.44 28.87 -0.41
C ALA A 153 -9.48 29.82 -1.01
N ILE A 154 -10.39 29.25 -1.82
CA ILE A 154 -11.49 29.96 -2.48
C ILE A 154 -12.79 29.17 -2.36
N ARG A 155 -13.93 29.86 -2.46
CA ARG A 155 -15.26 29.24 -2.41
C ARG A 155 -16.27 29.90 -3.35
N ASN A 156 -17.20 29.13 -3.83
CA ASN A 156 -18.46 29.57 -4.41
C ASN A 156 -19.60 28.78 -3.71
N GLU A 157 -20.21 29.37 -2.71
CA GLU A 157 -21.23 28.69 -1.90
C GLU A 157 -22.49 28.37 -2.68
N ALA A 158 -22.90 29.23 -3.63
CA ALA A 158 -24.08 28.99 -4.43
C ALA A 158 -23.95 27.71 -5.29
N ARG A 159 -22.76 27.43 -5.80
CA ARG A 159 -22.46 26.21 -6.56
C ARG A 159 -21.91 25.10 -5.68
N ARG A 160 -21.60 25.36 -4.42
CA ARG A 160 -20.91 24.46 -3.47
C ARG A 160 -19.54 24.02 -4.03
N PHE A 161 -18.78 24.96 -4.58
CA PHE A 161 -17.43 24.74 -5.08
C PHE A 161 -16.40 25.35 -4.15
N PHE A 162 -15.40 24.56 -3.81
CA PHE A 162 -14.33 24.93 -2.90
C PHE A 162 -12.97 24.59 -3.52
N GLY A 163 -11.98 25.41 -3.29
CA GLY A 163 -10.63 25.16 -3.73
C GLY A 163 -9.65 25.47 -2.61
N ILE A 164 -8.65 24.63 -2.42
CA ILE A 164 -7.56 24.80 -1.46
C ILE A 164 -6.23 24.54 -2.16
N GLN A 165 -5.23 25.40 -1.92
CA GLN A 165 -3.92 25.29 -2.54
C GLN A 165 -2.99 24.31 -1.81
N PHE A 166 -3.30 24.00 -0.57
CA PHE A 166 -2.56 23.10 0.31
C PHE A 166 -3.15 21.69 0.31
N HIS A 167 -2.44 20.77 0.95
CA HIS A 167 -2.82 19.36 1.05
C HIS A 167 -3.41 19.02 2.42
N PRO A 168 -4.74 18.85 2.56
CA PRO A 168 -5.38 18.52 3.84
C PRO A 168 -5.16 17.06 4.25
N GLU A 169 -4.82 16.19 3.29
CA GLU A 169 -4.68 14.74 3.47
C GLU A 169 -3.39 14.32 4.18
N VAL A 170 -2.36 15.20 4.17
CA VAL A 170 -1.06 14.88 4.76
C VAL A 170 -1.01 15.22 6.25
N VAL A 171 -0.23 14.46 7.01
CA VAL A 171 -0.09 14.61 8.48
C VAL A 171 0.48 15.95 8.92
N HIS A 172 1.16 16.67 8.03
CA HIS A 172 1.77 17.97 8.31
C HIS A 172 0.77 19.16 8.25
N THR A 173 -0.43 18.94 7.71
CA THR A 173 -1.50 19.93 7.75
C THR A 173 -2.29 19.75 9.04
N GLU A 174 -2.24 20.80 9.90
CA GLU A 174 -3.07 20.84 11.09
C GLU A 174 -4.55 20.87 10.68
N HIS A 175 -5.39 20.15 11.42
CA HIS A 175 -6.83 20.06 11.17
C HIS A 175 -7.25 19.51 9.79
N GLY A 176 -6.37 18.89 9.02
CA GLY A 176 -6.65 18.39 7.67
C GLY A 176 -7.86 17.43 7.62
N ASN A 177 -7.95 16.52 8.59
CA ASN A 177 -9.10 15.62 8.72
C ASN A 177 -10.42 16.37 8.97
N GLN A 178 -10.40 17.46 9.74
CA GLN A 178 -11.60 18.27 10.00
C GLN A 178 -12.06 19.02 8.74
N ILE A 179 -11.11 19.50 7.92
CA ILE A 179 -11.42 20.15 6.64
C ILE A 179 -12.12 19.17 5.70
N LEU A 180 -11.57 17.96 5.55
CA LEU A 180 -12.21 16.91 4.76
C LEU A 180 -13.56 16.48 5.34
N SER A 181 -13.69 16.40 6.67
CA SER A 181 -14.95 16.13 7.36
C SER A 181 -16.02 17.19 7.07
N ASN A 182 -15.63 18.46 7.11
CA ASN A 182 -16.54 19.56 6.78
C ASN A 182 -17.00 19.46 5.31
N PHE A 183 -16.11 19.13 4.37
CA PHE A 183 -16.50 18.92 2.98
C PHE A 183 -17.47 17.75 2.86
N VAL A 184 -17.14 16.61 3.43
CA VAL A 184 -17.93 15.37 3.28
C VAL A 184 -19.31 15.48 3.95
N PHE A 185 -19.38 15.94 5.21
CA PHE A 185 -20.62 15.92 5.99
C PHE A 185 -21.43 17.22 5.91
N ASN A 186 -20.77 18.38 5.99
CA ASN A 186 -21.50 19.65 6.00
C ASN A 186 -21.87 20.08 4.56
N ILE A 187 -20.94 19.97 3.62
CA ILE A 187 -21.10 20.46 2.25
C ILE A 187 -21.75 19.40 1.36
N CYS A 188 -21.22 18.16 1.32
CA CYS A 188 -21.75 17.07 0.52
C CYS A 188 -22.96 16.40 1.16
N ARG A 189 -23.14 16.54 2.48
CA ARG A 189 -24.20 15.88 3.26
C ARG A 189 -24.22 14.37 3.07
N ALA A 190 -23.04 13.77 3.01
CA ALA A 190 -22.90 12.34 2.92
C ALA A 190 -23.18 11.67 4.28
N ASN A 191 -23.70 10.46 4.25
CA ASN A 191 -23.91 9.64 5.44
C ASN A 191 -22.67 8.78 5.70
N ALA A 192 -22.33 8.58 6.98
CA ALA A 192 -21.30 7.65 7.39
C ALA A 192 -21.81 6.20 7.37
N ASP A 193 -22.09 5.69 6.17
CA ASP A 193 -22.73 4.39 5.93
C ASP A 193 -21.77 3.32 5.37
N TRP A 194 -20.48 3.64 5.23
CA TRP A 194 -19.44 2.70 4.88
C TRP A 194 -19.08 1.83 6.09
N GLN A 195 -19.58 0.59 6.11
CA GLN A 195 -19.35 -0.40 7.18
C GLN A 195 -18.77 -1.68 6.59
N LEU A 196 -17.67 -2.15 7.18
CA LEU A 196 -16.97 -3.34 6.71
C LEU A 196 -17.82 -4.61 6.82
N THR A 197 -18.72 -4.70 7.80
CA THR A 197 -19.66 -5.83 7.93
C THR A 197 -20.59 -5.95 6.73
N THR A 198 -21.22 -4.85 6.33
CA THR A 198 -22.08 -4.79 5.14
C THR A 198 -21.27 -5.04 3.87
N TRP A 199 -20.07 -4.47 3.78
CA TRP A 199 -19.17 -4.72 2.65
C TRP A 199 -18.81 -6.21 2.51
N ILE A 200 -18.55 -6.91 3.63
CA ILE A 200 -18.27 -8.36 3.63
C ILE A 200 -19.47 -9.13 3.07
N GLU A 201 -20.68 -8.82 3.54
CA GLU A 201 -21.91 -9.48 3.08
C GLU A 201 -22.12 -9.26 1.57
N ASP A 202 -22.05 -8.03 1.12
CA ASP A 202 -22.18 -7.67 -0.30
C ASP A 202 -21.11 -8.34 -1.17
N THR A 203 -19.86 -8.38 -0.68
CA THR A 203 -18.74 -9.01 -1.39
C THR A 203 -18.92 -10.51 -1.48
N VAL A 204 -19.34 -11.17 -0.40
CA VAL A 204 -19.63 -12.62 -0.40
C VAL A 204 -20.73 -12.95 -1.43
N GLU A 205 -21.81 -12.17 -1.48
CA GLU A 205 -22.87 -12.38 -2.45
C GLU A 205 -22.43 -12.09 -3.90
N LYS A 206 -21.55 -11.10 -4.10
CA LYS A 206 -20.93 -10.81 -5.40
C LYS A 206 -20.06 -11.96 -5.87
N LEU A 207 -19.23 -12.51 -4.98
CA LEU A 207 -18.34 -13.65 -5.25
C LEU A 207 -19.15 -14.91 -5.58
N LYS A 208 -20.22 -15.21 -4.83
CA LYS A 208 -21.12 -16.34 -5.13
C LYS A 208 -21.71 -16.23 -6.53
N ARG A 209 -22.15 -15.03 -6.93
CA ARG A 209 -22.71 -14.79 -8.27
C ARG A 209 -21.67 -14.86 -9.37
N GLN A 210 -20.43 -14.36 -9.11
CA GLN A 210 -19.33 -14.37 -10.07
C GLN A 210 -18.86 -15.80 -10.33
N VAL A 211 -18.66 -16.59 -9.28
CA VAL A 211 -18.12 -17.94 -9.38
C VAL A 211 -19.21 -18.95 -9.81
N GLY A 212 -20.46 -18.74 -9.39
CA GLY A 212 -21.55 -19.68 -9.68
C GLY A 212 -21.25 -21.07 -9.10
N ASP A 213 -21.29 -22.09 -9.93
CA ASP A 213 -20.98 -23.48 -9.57
C ASP A 213 -19.53 -23.89 -9.85
N ASP A 214 -18.74 -23.00 -10.44
CA ASP A 214 -17.31 -23.24 -10.76
C ASP A 214 -16.44 -23.27 -9.49
N GLU A 215 -15.17 -23.62 -9.68
CA GLU A 215 -14.15 -23.68 -8.64
C GLU A 215 -13.12 -22.57 -8.79
N VAL A 216 -12.48 -22.21 -7.69
CA VAL A 216 -11.44 -21.19 -7.60
C VAL A 216 -10.14 -21.81 -7.10
N VAL A 217 -9.02 -21.58 -7.80
CA VAL A 217 -7.68 -21.83 -7.27
C VAL A 217 -7.08 -20.53 -6.78
N LEU A 218 -6.43 -20.54 -5.62
CA LEU A 218 -5.80 -19.34 -5.04
C LEU A 218 -4.38 -19.66 -4.59
N GLY A 219 -3.42 -18.83 -5.03
CA GLY A 219 -2.06 -18.86 -4.52
C GLY A 219 -1.98 -18.19 -3.15
N LEU A 220 -1.74 -18.98 -2.11
CA LEU A 220 -1.60 -18.49 -0.75
C LEU A 220 -0.12 -18.16 -0.50
N SER A 221 0.22 -16.88 -0.31
CA SER A 221 1.60 -16.45 -0.05
C SER A 221 1.98 -16.45 1.44
N GLY A 222 1.01 -16.74 2.35
CA GLY A 222 1.19 -16.54 3.79
C GLY A 222 1.14 -15.06 4.22
N GLY A 223 0.99 -14.13 3.29
CA GLY A 223 0.77 -12.71 3.57
C GLY A 223 -0.67 -12.40 3.95
N VAL A 224 -0.90 -11.23 4.57
CA VAL A 224 -2.21 -10.81 5.07
C VAL A 224 -3.27 -10.81 3.96
N ASP A 225 -2.94 -10.25 2.79
CA ASP A 225 -3.92 -10.05 1.71
C ASP A 225 -4.42 -11.36 1.12
N SER A 226 -3.50 -12.27 0.75
CA SER A 226 -3.87 -13.59 0.25
C SER A 226 -4.65 -14.40 1.30
N SER A 227 -4.34 -14.19 2.58
CA SER A 227 -5.01 -14.86 3.68
C SER A 227 -6.45 -14.37 3.86
N VAL A 228 -6.68 -13.07 3.85
CA VAL A 228 -8.02 -12.49 3.95
C VAL A 228 -8.85 -12.83 2.70
N ALA A 229 -8.23 -12.80 1.52
CA ALA A 229 -8.89 -13.23 0.27
C ALA A 229 -9.34 -14.70 0.35
N ALA A 230 -8.49 -15.59 0.87
CA ALA A 230 -8.83 -17.00 1.07
C ALA A 230 -10.04 -17.18 1.99
N VAL A 231 -10.07 -16.48 3.13
CA VAL A 231 -11.19 -16.58 4.08
C VAL A 231 -12.49 -16.03 3.50
N LEU A 232 -12.44 -14.91 2.76
CA LEU A 232 -13.61 -14.35 2.07
C LEU A 232 -14.15 -15.30 0.99
N LEU A 233 -13.26 -15.86 0.17
CA LEU A 233 -13.63 -16.82 -0.87
C LEU A 233 -14.21 -18.10 -0.24
N HIS A 234 -13.59 -18.62 0.81
CA HIS A 234 -14.11 -19.79 1.51
C HIS A 234 -15.50 -19.52 2.10
N LYS A 235 -15.73 -18.34 2.68
CA LYS A 235 -17.05 -17.94 3.17
C LYS A 235 -18.09 -17.86 2.04
N ALA A 236 -17.69 -17.52 0.84
CA ALA A 236 -18.58 -17.40 -0.33
C ALA A 236 -18.87 -18.74 -0.97
N ILE A 237 -17.86 -19.58 -1.24
CA ILE A 237 -17.97 -20.77 -2.09
C ILE A 237 -17.63 -22.08 -1.38
N GLY A 238 -17.18 -22.02 -0.10
CA GLY A 238 -16.88 -23.20 0.70
C GLY A 238 -15.78 -24.08 0.11
N PRO A 239 -16.02 -25.40 -0.01
CA PRO A 239 -15.02 -26.37 -0.45
C PRO A 239 -14.62 -26.27 -1.92
N ARG A 240 -15.25 -25.38 -2.69
CA ARG A 240 -14.89 -25.08 -4.09
C ARG A 240 -13.70 -24.11 -4.22
N LEU A 241 -13.12 -23.69 -3.09
CA LEU A 241 -11.86 -22.95 -3.03
C LEU A 241 -10.72 -23.93 -2.77
N HIS A 242 -9.73 -23.96 -3.66
CA HIS A 242 -8.49 -24.72 -3.53
C HIS A 242 -7.31 -23.77 -3.33
N CYS A 243 -6.70 -23.82 -2.15
CA CYS A 243 -5.54 -22.98 -1.84
C CYS A 243 -4.25 -23.76 -2.13
N ILE A 244 -3.28 -23.12 -2.83
CA ILE A 244 -1.95 -23.67 -3.07
C ILE A 244 -0.94 -22.77 -2.35
N PHE A 245 -0.21 -23.34 -1.40
CA PHE A 245 0.92 -22.70 -0.73
C PHE A 245 2.23 -23.32 -1.24
N VAL A 246 3.13 -22.49 -1.76
CA VAL A 246 4.43 -22.93 -2.25
C VAL A 246 5.48 -22.72 -1.17
N ASP A 247 5.93 -23.84 -0.56
CA ASP A 247 7.13 -23.83 0.27
C ASP A 247 8.37 -23.83 -0.64
N ASN A 248 8.89 -22.63 -0.85
CA ASN A 248 10.05 -22.38 -1.69
C ASN A 248 11.40 -22.59 -0.96
N GLY A 249 11.38 -22.98 0.31
CA GLY A 249 12.57 -23.11 1.13
C GLY A 249 13.23 -21.79 1.55
N LEU A 250 12.67 -20.62 1.11
CA LEU A 250 13.19 -19.28 1.42
C LEU A 250 12.30 -18.55 2.45
N LEU A 251 11.44 -19.29 3.11
CA LEU A 251 10.51 -18.79 4.14
C LEU A 251 11.23 -18.56 5.47
N ARG A 252 10.57 -17.85 6.40
CA ARG A 252 11.01 -17.76 7.80
C ARG A 252 11.03 -19.13 8.48
N TYR A 253 11.70 -19.24 9.60
CA TYR A 253 11.77 -20.48 10.36
C TYR A 253 10.37 -21.01 10.71
N ARG A 254 10.07 -22.25 10.31
CA ARG A 254 8.79 -22.94 10.48
C ARG A 254 7.55 -22.21 9.95
N GLU A 255 7.71 -21.32 8.99
CA GLU A 255 6.59 -20.56 8.44
C GLU A 255 5.62 -21.47 7.64
N ALA A 256 6.14 -22.45 6.91
CA ALA A 256 5.29 -23.37 6.15
C ALA A 256 4.39 -24.20 7.08
N GLU A 257 4.93 -24.71 8.18
CA GLU A 257 4.17 -25.48 9.18
C GLU A 257 3.11 -24.58 9.88
N GLN A 258 3.47 -23.33 10.18
CA GLN A 258 2.52 -22.39 10.78
C GLN A 258 1.37 -22.04 9.84
N VAL A 259 1.64 -21.91 8.55
CA VAL A 259 0.61 -21.68 7.51
C VAL A 259 -0.28 -22.91 7.41
N GLU A 260 0.29 -24.10 7.32
CA GLU A 260 -0.46 -25.36 7.23
C GLU A 260 -1.38 -25.56 8.45
N GLU A 261 -0.87 -25.36 9.66
CA GLU A 261 -1.66 -25.45 10.90
C GLU A 261 -2.80 -24.43 10.91
N MET A 262 -2.53 -23.18 10.54
CA MET A 262 -3.52 -22.11 10.60
C MET A 262 -4.64 -22.31 9.58
N PHE A 263 -4.30 -22.55 8.32
CA PHE A 263 -5.29 -22.57 7.26
C PHE A 263 -6.03 -23.91 7.18
N HIS A 264 -5.34 -25.01 7.35
CA HIS A 264 -5.97 -26.33 7.31
C HIS A 264 -6.65 -26.67 8.64
N ALA A 265 -5.91 -26.64 9.76
CA ALA A 265 -6.45 -27.11 11.04
C ALA A 265 -7.43 -26.13 11.71
N LYS A 266 -7.16 -24.80 11.65
CA LYS A 266 -8.00 -23.81 12.35
C LYS A 266 -9.11 -23.23 11.48
N LEU A 267 -8.85 -23.00 10.18
CA LEU A 267 -9.81 -22.38 9.26
C LEU A 267 -10.53 -23.39 8.35
N GLY A 268 -10.12 -24.66 8.33
CA GLY A 268 -10.77 -25.71 7.56
C GLY A 268 -10.69 -25.53 6.04
N LEU A 269 -9.68 -24.81 5.55
CA LEU A 269 -9.48 -24.58 4.12
C LEU A 269 -8.85 -25.81 3.45
N ASP A 270 -9.24 -26.07 2.21
CA ASP A 270 -8.56 -27.04 1.35
C ASP A 270 -7.21 -26.45 0.91
N LEU A 271 -6.13 -26.92 1.55
CA LEU A 271 -4.77 -26.41 1.37
C LEU A 271 -3.83 -27.47 0.82
N THR A 272 -3.31 -27.24 -0.37
CA THR A 272 -2.18 -28.01 -0.94
C THR A 272 -0.87 -27.28 -0.63
N VAL A 273 0.05 -27.96 0.07
CA VAL A 273 1.40 -27.45 0.34
C VAL A 273 2.37 -28.07 -0.67
N ALA A 274 2.82 -27.26 -1.62
CA ALA A 274 3.83 -27.67 -2.62
C ALA A 274 5.24 -27.48 -2.03
N ARG A 275 5.84 -28.56 -1.53
CA ARG A 275 7.20 -28.57 -0.97
C ARG A 275 8.25 -28.57 -2.08
N ALA A 276 8.70 -27.39 -2.50
CA ALA A 276 9.53 -27.20 -3.69
C ALA A 276 10.94 -26.64 -3.42
N ALA A 277 11.38 -26.60 -2.16
CA ALA A 277 12.64 -25.97 -1.76
C ALA A 277 13.85 -26.32 -2.67
N GLN A 278 14.00 -27.59 -3.01
CA GLN A 278 15.12 -28.05 -3.86
C GLN A 278 15.06 -27.49 -5.29
N LYS A 279 13.86 -27.28 -5.85
CA LYS A 279 13.70 -26.62 -7.17
C LYS A 279 14.23 -25.18 -7.13
N PHE A 280 13.91 -24.46 -6.04
CA PHE A 280 14.36 -23.08 -5.86
C PHE A 280 15.86 -23.00 -5.62
N TYR A 281 16.44 -23.84 -4.77
CA TYR A 281 17.90 -23.88 -4.58
C TYR A 281 18.64 -24.21 -5.87
N ALA A 282 18.12 -25.13 -6.66
CA ALA A 282 18.70 -25.46 -7.97
C ALA A 282 18.65 -24.26 -8.95
N ALA A 283 17.53 -23.52 -8.96
CA ALA A 283 17.36 -22.35 -9.82
C ALA A 283 18.23 -21.15 -9.37
N LEU A 284 18.59 -21.07 -8.09
CA LEU A 284 19.42 -19.99 -7.51
C LEU A 284 20.92 -20.29 -7.53
N LYS A 285 21.30 -21.51 -7.89
CA LYS A 285 22.72 -21.93 -7.87
C LYS A 285 23.56 -21.06 -8.81
N GLY A 286 24.63 -20.45 -8.23
CA GLY A 286 25.55 -19.59 -8.95
C GLY A 286 25.00 -18.19 -9.28
N LEU A 287 23.83 -17.82 -8.77
CA LEU A 287 23.27 -16.46 -8.91
C LEU A 287 23.62 -15.62 -7.69
N ASP A 288 24.26 -14.50 -7.91
CA ASP A 288 24.66 -13.52 -6.89
C ASP A 288 24.06 -12.12 -7.13
N GLU A 289 23.57 -11.86 -8.34
CA GLU A 289 22.98 -10.59 -8.73
C GLU A 289 21.50 -10.53 -8.30
N PRO A 290 21.04 -9.45 -7.60
CA PRO A 290 19.71 -9.36 -7.00
C PRO A 290 18.56 -9.57 -7.97
N GLU A 291 18.61 -8.93 -9.13
CA GLU A 291 17.53 -9.03 -10.13
C GLU A 291 17.46 -10.43 -10.77
N ALA A 292 18.62 -11.07 -10.98
CA ALA A 292 18.67 -12.44 -11.47
C ALA A 292 18.03 -13.42 -10.46
N LYS A 293 18.33 -13.25 -9.16
CA LYS A 293 17.70 -14.03 -8.08
C LYS A 293 16.18 -13.82 -8.06
N ARG A 294 15.70 -12.58 -8.11
CA ARG A 294 14.26 -12.26 -8.14
C ARG A 294 13.54 -12.91 -9.31
N LYS A 295 14.13 -12.85 -10.52
CA LYS A 295 13.58 -13.49 -11.73
C LYS A 295 13.54 -15.01 -11.62
N ALA A 296 14.61 -15.62 -11.12
CA ALA A 296 14.68 -17.08 -10.94
C ALA A 296 13.64 -17.57 -9.94
N ILE A 297 13.49 -16.87 -8.79
CA ILE A 297 12.49 -17.18 -7.76
C ILE A 297 11.08 -17.02 -8.34
N GLY A 298 10.79 -15.89 -8.99
CA GLY A 298 9.49 -15.63 -9.58
C GLY A 298 9.08 -16.66 -10.62
N LYS A 299 9.99 -17.00 -11.55
CA LYS A 299 9.74 -18.02 -12.56
C LYS A 299 9.48 -19.39 -11.93
N THR A 300 10.35 -19.83 -11.02
CA THR A 300 10.20 -21.13 -10.36
C THR A 300 8.91 -21.21 -9.56
N PHE A 301 8.49 -20.10 -8.93
CA PHE A 301 7.21 -20.04 -8.22
C PHE A 301 6.03 -20.27 -9.17
N ILE A 302 6.03 -19.60 -10.34
CA ILE A 302 4.98 -19.76 -11.34
C ILE A 302 4.93 -21.21 -11.87
N ASP A 303 6.10 -21.79 -12.17
CA ASP A 303 6.18 -23.16 -12.67
C ASP A 303 5.63 -24.17 -11.64
N VAL A 304 6.00 -24.04 -10.36
CA VAL A 304 5.50 -24.90 -9.28
C VAL A 304 4.00 -24.70 -9.06
N PHE A 305 3.54 -23.45 -9.03
CA PHE A 305 2.13 -23.13 -8.87
C PHE A 305 1.31 -23.72 -10.03
N ALA A 306 1.76 -23.57 -11.25
CA ALA A 306 1.09 -24.08 -12.45
C ALA A 306 0.99 -25.61 -12.42
N ASP A 307 2.07 -26.30 -12.00
CA ASP A 307 2.08 -27.77 -11.86
C ASP A 307 1.00 -28.26 -10.88
N GLU A 308 0.85 -27.58 -9.74
CA GLU A 308 -0.18 -27.92 -8.76
C GLU A 308 -1.59 -27.53 -9.25
N ALA A 309 -1.73 -26.34 -9.87
CA ALA A 309 -3.02 -25.86 -10.36
C ALA A 309 -3.63 -26.76 -11.44
N ARG A 310 -2.81 -27.44 -12.28
CA ARG A 310 -3.27 -28.42 -13.28
C ARG A 310 -4.00 -29.63 -12.68
N ARG A 311 -3.86 -29.88 -11.38
CA ARG A 311 -4.58 -30.96 -10.68
C ARG A 311 -6.07 -30.63 -10.50
N PHE A 312 -6.42 -29.35 -10.51
CA PHE A 312 -7.79 -28.85 -10.30
C PHE A 312 -8.43 -28.53 -11.67
N LYS A 313 -8.94 -29.58 -12.35
CA LYS A 313 -9.44 -29.50 -13.73
C LYS A 313 -10.72 -28.67 -13.89
N HIS A 314 -11.45 -28.43 -12.82
CA HIS A 314 -12.72 -27.69 -12.82
C HIS A 314 -12.58 -26.23 -12.35
N CYS A 315 -11.36 -25.82 -12.00
CA CYS A 315 -11.13 -24.44 -11.64
C CYS A 315 -11.14 -23.55 -12.88
N ARG A 316 -12.13 -22.64 -12.90
CA ARG A 316 -12.25 -21.58 -13.91
C ARG A 316 -11.61 -20.28 -13.44
N PHE A 317 -11.54 -20.03 -12.14
CA PHE A 317 -11.11 -18.78 -11.57
C PHE A 317 -9.77 -18.90 -10.85
N LEU A 318 -8.95 -17.83 -10.96
CA LEU A 318 -7.77 -17.59 -10.14
C LEU A 318 -8.09 -16.50 -9.11
N GLY A 319 -8.10 -16.88 -7.84
CA GLY A 319 -8.20 -15.96 -6.72
C GLY A 319 -6.92 -15.18 -6.51
N GLN A 320 -7.01 -13.86 -6.36
CA GLN A 320 -5.87 -12.99 -6.06
C GLN A 320 -6.18 -12.03 -4.92
N GLY A 321 -5.17 -11.79 -4.07
CA GLY A 321 -5.23 -10.81 -2.99
C GLY A 321 -4.87 -9.39 -3.43
N THR A 322 -5.20 -9.00 -4.67
CA THR A 322 -5.01 -7.64 -5.19
C THR A 322 -5.78 -6.65 -4.33
N ILE A 323 -5.14 -5.58 -3.90
CA ILE A 323 -5.74 -4.50 -3.11
C ILE A 323 -5.83 -3.20 -3.92
N TYR A 324 -6.58 -2.23 -3.42
CA TYR A 324 -6.88 -1.01 -4.15
C TYR A 324 -5.63 -0.22 -4.60
N PRO A 325 -4.57 -0.05 -3.81
CA PRO A 325 -3.32 0.56 -4.28
C PRO A 325 -2.71 -0.14 -5.49
N ASP A 326 -2.74 -1.48 -5.55
CA ASP A 326 -2.21 -2.24 -6.69
C ASP A 326 -2.97 -1.96 -7.99
N VAL A 327 -4.30 -1.78 -7.88
CA VAL A 327 -5.17 -1.43 -9.02
C VAL A 327 -4.83 -0.06 -9.57
N ILE A 328 -4.62 0.92 -8.69
CA ILE A 328 -4.27 2.30 -9.08
C ILE A 328 -2.89 2.32 -9.75
N GLU A 329 -1.88 1.70 -9.15
CA GLU A 329 -0.53 1.59 -9.72
C GLU A 329 -0.55 0.95 -11.12
N SER A 330 -1.36 -0.10 -11.32
CA SER A 330 -1.50 -0.78 -12.60
C SER A 330 -2.18 0.09 -13.67
N SER A 331 -3.13 0.93 -13.30
CA SER A 331 -3.84 1.83 -14.23
C SER A 331 -2.94 2.98 -14.73
N HIS A 332 -2.00 3.45 -13.92
CA HIS A 332 -1.02 4.47 -14.31
C HIS A 332 0.07 3.92 -15.26
N ALA A 333 0.46 2.66 -15.10
CA ALA A 333 1.48 2.02 -15.93
C ALA A 333 1.07 1.89 -17.42
N VAL A 334 -0.21 1.94 -17.72
CA VAL A 334 -0.72 1.83 -19.10
C VAL A 334 -0.56 3.15 -19.89
N LYS A 335 -0.37 4.29 -19.26
CA LYS A 335 -0.36 5.64 -19.91
C LYS A 335 0.97 6.39 -19.85
N GLY A 336 2.06 5.86 -19.26
CA GLY A 336 3.32 6.57 -19.09
C GLY A 336 4.55 5.85 -19.65
N PRO A 337 5.66 6.58 -19.99
CA PRO A 337 6.92 5.99 -20.45
C PRO A 337 7.74 5.33 -19.33
N SER A 338 7.23 5.24 -18.11
CA SER A 338 7.92 4.57 -17.01
C SER A 338 7.79 3.06 -17.14
N GLN A 339 8.94 2.41 -17.20
CA GLN A 339 9.05 0.95 -17.18
C GLN A 339 8.26 0.37 -16.01
N THR A 340 7.50 -0.67 -16.30
CA THR A 340 6.69 -1.47 -15.38
C THR A 340 7.55 -1.93 -14.19
N ILE A 341 7.45 -1.26 -13.04
CA ILE A 341 8.26 -1.56 -11.86
C ILE A 341 7.70 -2.73 -11.03
N LYS A 342 6.45 -3.16 -11.28
CA LYS A 342 5.85 -4.29 -10.56
C LYS A 342 5.14 -5.27 -11.50
N SER A 343 5.86 -6.30 -11.90
CA SER A 343 5.32 -7.51 -12.54
C SER A 343 4.84 -8.57 -11.53
N HIS A 344 4.44 -8.18 -10.32
CA HIS A 344 4.20 -9.11 -9.22
C HIS A 344 2.77 -9.67 -9.12
N HIS A 345 1.84 -9.18 -9.93
CA HIS A 345 0.49 -9.73 -10.04
C HIS A 345 0.37 -10.53 -11.35
N ASN A 346 1.07 -11.65 -11.38
CA ASN A 346 1.38 -12.42 -12.58
C ASN A 346 0.23 -13.33 -13.05
N VAL A 347 -0.79 -12.78 -13.67
CA VAL A 347 -1.58 -13.59 -14.63
C VAL A 347 -0.83 -13.74 -15.96
N GLY A 348 -0.04 -12.73 -16.35
CA GLY A 348 0.77 -12.77 -17.58
C GLY A 348 1.97 -13.73 -17.57
N GLY A 349 2.27 -14.39 -16.44
CA GLY A 349 3.36 -15.35 -16.33
C GLY A 349 2.93 -16.81 -16.31
N LEU A 350 1.61 -17.08 -16.24
CA LEU A 350 1.12 -18.46 -16.28
C LEU A 350 1.30 -19.07 -17.69
N PRO A 351 1.53 -20.40 -17.78
CA PRO A 351 1.57 -21.11 -19.05
C PRO A 351 0.29 -20.93 -19.86
N PRO A 352 0.35 -20.87 -21.21
CA PRO A 352 -0.81 -20.62 -22.07
C PRO A 352 -1.95 -21.66 -21.97
N ASP A 353 -1.66 -22.83 -21.45
CA ASP A 353 -2.61 -23.91 -21.20
C ASP A 353 -3.46 -23.69 -19.94
N LEU A 354 -3.07 -22.75 -19.08
CA LEU A 354 -3.84 -22.36 -17.88
C LEU A 354 -4.53 -21.03 -18.13
N THR A 355 -5.80 -21.07 -18.50
CA THR A 355 -6.62 -19.89 -18.72
C THR A 355 -7.59 -19.74 -17.57
N PHE A 356 -7.37 -18.76 -16.70
CA PHE A 356 -8.25 -18.44 -15.58
C PHE A 356 -8.87 -17.06 -15.75
N GLU A 357 -10.11 -16.93 -15.30
CA GLU A 357 -10.70 -15.64 -15.03
C GLU A 357 -10.28 -15.14 -13.64
N LEU A 358 -10.07 -13.83 -13.48
CA LEU A 358 -9.64 -13.28 -12.21
C LEU A 358 -10.80 -13.15 -11.22
N CYS A 359 -10.52 -13.53 -9.97
CA CYS A 359 -11.38 -13.30 -8.82
C CYS A 359 -10.60 -12.55 -7.74
N GLU A 360 -10.87 -11.25 -7.60
CA GLU A 360 -10.11 -10.31 -6.76
C GLU A 360 -11.00 -9.73 -5.65
N PRO A 361 -11.20 -10.45 -4.55
CA PRO A 361 -12.15 -10.06 -3.51
C PRO A 361 -11.79 -8.78 -2.77
N LEU A 362 -10.51 -8.37 -2.76
CA LEU A 362 -10.01 -7.22 -1.99
C LEU A 362 -9.73 -5.98 -2.82
N ARG A 363 -10.07 -6.02 -4.11
CA ARG A 363 -9.71 -5.00 -5.11
C ARG A 363 -10.08 -3.56 -4.72
N ASP A 364 -11.12 -3.41 -3.91
CA ASP A 364 -11.65 -2.12 -3.51
C ASP A 364 -11.15 -1.64 -2.14
N LEU A 365 -10.27 -2.39 -1.46
CA LEU A 365 -9.83 -2.12 -0.08
C LEU A 365 -8.40 -1.62 0.00
N PHE A 366 -8.17 -0.68 0.93
CA PHE A 366 -6.83 -0.33 1.39
C PHE A 366 -6.28 -1.39 2.35
N LYS A 367 -4.96 -1.40 2.57
CA LYS A 367 -4.27 -2.40 3.41
C LYS A 367 -4.78 -2.46 4.86
N ASP A 368 -5.11 -1.33 5.44
CA ASP A 368 -5.68 -1.23 6.78
C ASP A 368 -7.13 -1.74 6.84
N GLU A 369 -7.92 -1.47 5.80
CA GLU A 369 -9.27 -2.04 5.66
C GLU A 369 -9.21 -3.57 5.50
N VAL A 370 -8.24 -4.11 4.75
CA VAL A 370 -8.03 -5.57 4.63
C VAL A 370 -7.77 -6.18 6.00
N ARG A 371 -6.90 -5.58 6.82
CA ARG A 371 -6.66 -6.05 8.19
C ARG A 371 -7.94 -5.98 9.04
N ALA A 372 -8.70 -4.88 8.94
CA ALA A 372 -9.96 -4.72 9.65
C ALA A 372 -11.01 -5.76 9.22
N VAL A 373 -11.13 -6.05 7.93
CA VAL A 373 -11.96 -7.16 7.39
C VAL A 373 -11.51 -8.49 7.97
N GLY A 374 -10.21 -8.77 8.01
CA GLY A 374 -9.68 -10.00 8.61
C GLY A 374 -10.10 -10.15 10.08
N ARG A 375 -10.09 -9.07 10.87
CA ARG A 375 -10.56 -9.10 12.27
C ARG A 375 -12.05 -9.38 12.37
N VAL A 376 -12.88 -8.76 11.53
CA VAL A 376 -14.33 -9.01 11.46
C VAL A 376 -14.61 -10.48 11.07
N LEU A 377 -13.77 -11.08 10.23
CA LEU A 377 -13.84 -12.47 9.83
C LEU A 377 -13.31 -13.45 10.91
N GLY A 378 -12.82 -12.95 12.06
CA GLY A 378 -12.33 -13.76 13.17
C GLY A 378 -10.91 -14.29 13.00
N MET A 379 -10.13 -13.71 12.10
CA MET A 379 -8.72 -14.08 11.93
C MET A 379 -7.87 -13.56 13.11
N ALA A 380 -6.87 -14.35 13.49
CA ALA A 380 -5.99 -14.01 14.61
C ALA A 380 -5.11 -12.77 14.31
N ASP A 381 -4.94 -11.90 15.31
CA ASP A 381 -4.13 -10.68 15.20
C ASP A 381 -2.67 -10.98 14.84
N GLU A 382 -2.13 -12.11 15.29
CA GLU A 382 -0.76 -12.55 14.95
C GLU A 382 -0.54 -12.71 13.44
N LEU A 383 -1.60 -13.04 12.69
CA LEU A 383 -1.56 -13.13 11.25
C LEU A 383 -1.76 -11.75 10.61
N LEU A 384 -2.72 -10.98 11.12
CA LEU A 384 -3.11 -9.69 10.55
C LEU A 384 -2.09 -8.57 10.81
N ASP A 385 -1.42 -8.60 11.96
CA ASP A 385 -0.41 -7.62 12.37
C ASP A 385 1.02 -8.04 12.00
N ARG A 386 1.19 -9.07 11.16
CA ARG A 386 2.51 -9.49 10.67
C ARG A 386 3.20 -8.36 9.90
N GLN A 387 4.48 -8.18 10.18
CA GLN A 387 5.33 -7.30 9.40
C GLN A 387 5.45 -7.82 7.96
N PRO A 388 5.58 -6.94 6.96
CA PRO A 388 5.77 -7.33 5.57
C PRO A 388 6.91 -8.35 5.40
N PHE A 389 6.73 -9.25 4.43
CA PHE A 389 7.78 -10.19 4.03
C PHE A 389 7.84 -10.20 2.50
N PRO A 390 9.02 -10.06 1.90
CA PRO A 390 9.12 -9.92 0.46
C PRO A 390 8.77 -11.23 -0.26
N GLY A 391 8.21 -11.13 -1.45
CA GLY A 391 7.88 -12.31 -2.27
C GLY A 391 9.04 -13.27 -2.50
N PRO A 392 10.28 -12.79 -2.77
CA PRO A 392 11.48 -13.65 -2.87
C PRO A 392 11.93 -14.26 -1.53
N GLY A 393 11.28 -13.94 -0.42
CA GLY A 393 11.62 -14.46 0.89
C GLY A 393 13.01 -14.08 1.36
N LEU A 394 13.69 -15.00 2.05
CA LEU A 394 15.06 -14.82 2.53
C LEU A 394 16.08 -14.74 1.40
N GLY A 395 15.71 -15.07 0.14
CA GLY A 395 16.60 -15.00 -0.99
C GLY A 395 17.20 -13.62 -1.25
N VAL A 396 16.47 -12.54 -0.91
CA VAL A 396 16.94 -11.14 -1.02
C VAL A 396 17.50 -10.58 0.30
N ARG A 397 17.66 -11.44 1.32
CA ARG A 397 18.31 -11.14 2.59
C ARG A 397 19.60 -11.93 2.79
N ILE A 398 20.01 -12.71 1.78
CA ILE A 398 21.31 -13.36 1.69
C ILE A 398 22.05 -12.71 0.53
N LEU A 399 23.02 -11.85 0.83
CA LEU A 399 23.81 -11.20 -0.19
C LEU A 399 24.77 -12.20 -0.85
N GLY A 400 24.81 -12.15 -2.20
CA GLY A 400 25.51 -13.14 -2.99
C GLY A 400 24.73 -14.44 -3.18
N GLU A 401 25.43 -15.54 -3.47
CA GLU A 401 24.80 -16.84 -3.76
C GLU A 401 23.97 -17.37 -2.60
N VAL A 402 22.75 -17.80 -2.89
CA VAL A 402 21.82 -18.39 -1.93
C VAL A 402 22.00 -19.91 -1.89
N THR A 403 22.28 -20.45 -0.70
CA THR A 403 22.38 -21.89 -0.48
C THR A 403 21.50 -22.33 0.69
N GLU A 404 21.10 -23.60 0.72
CA GLU A 404 20.31 -24.15 1.82
C GLU A 404 20.95 -23.91 3.20
N GLU A 405 22.27 -24.04 3.28
CA GLU A 405 23.04 -23.79 4.52
C GLU A 405 22.89 -22.34 4.98
N LYS A 406 23.09 -21.37 4.08
CA LYS A 406 22.94 -19.95 4.39
C LYS A 406 21.52 -19.57 4.75
N VAL A 407 20.50 -20.18 4.09
CA VAL A 407 19.11 -19.97 4.43
C VAL A 407 18.81 -20.46 5.85
N LYS A 408 19.22 -21.67 6.21
CA LYS A 408 19.06 -22.19 7.58
C LYS A 408 19.75 -21.31 8.62
N LEU A 409 20.95 -20.82 8.29
CA LEU A 409 21.70 -19.91 9.15
C LEU A 409 20.93 -18.60 9.38
N LEU A 410 20.45 -17.99 8.30
CA LEU A 410 19.69 -16.74 8.37
C LEU A 410 18.32 -16.93 9.06
N GLN A 411 17.63 -18.06 8.84
CA GLN A 411 16.40 -18.39 9.55
C GLN A 411 16.57 -18.37 11.06
N GLN A 412 17.68 -18.94 11.55
CA GLN A 412 17.98 -18.95 12.99
C GLN A 412 18.32 -17.55 13.51
N ALA A 413 19.08 -16.75 12.76
CA ALA A 413 19.39 -15.37 13.13
C ALA A 413 18.12 -14.49 13.14
N ASP A 414 17.30 -14.58 12.09
CA ASP A 414 16.05 -13.81 11.99
C ASP A 414 15.06 -14.19 13.11
N LEU A 415 14.98 -15.46 13.48
CA LEU A 415 14.15 -15.90 14.59
C LEU A 415 14.51 -15.17 15.89
N ARG A 416 15.81 -15.00 16.22
CA ARG A 416 16.26 -14.27 17.42
C ARG A 416 15.90 -12.80 17.35
N VAL A 417 16.04 -12.20 16.17
CA VAL A 417 15.61 -10.81 15.94
C VAL A 417 14.10 -10.65 16.16
N GLN A 418 13.30 -11.56 15.58
CA GLN A 418 11.83 -11.51 15.70
C GLN A 418 11.34 -11.74 17.14
N GLU A 419 11.98 -12.64 17.88
CA GLU A 419 11.64 -12.89 19.28
C GLU A 419 11.92 -11.68 20.18
N GLU A 420 12.98 -10.92 19.92
CA GLU A 420 13.30 -9.75 20.74
C GLU A 420 12.51 -8.51 20.34
N VAL A 421 12.33 -8.24 19.03
CA VAL A 421 11.58 -7.06 18.62
C VAL A 421 10.11 -7.13 19.03
N LYS A 422 9.51 -8.32 19.05
CA LYS A 422 8.10 -8.51 19.48
C LYS A 422 7.85 -8.22 20.96
N LYS A 423 8.90 -8.17 21.79
CA LYS A 423 8.79 -7.80 23.21
C LYS A 423 8.67 -6.29 23.42
N LEU A 424 9.00 -5.50 22.41
CA LEU A 424 8.94 -4.04 22.49
C LEU A 424 7.49 -3.56 22.57
N PRO A 425 7.19 -2.58 23.44
CA PRO A 425 5.85 -2.04 23.61
C PRO A 425 5.32 -1.36 22.34
N ASP A 426 6.21 -0.82 21.53
CA ASP A 426 5.95 -0.12 20.25
C ASP A 426 6.15 -0.99 19.01
N TYR A 427 6.25 -2.32 19.17
CA TYR A 427 6.43 -3.27 18.06
C TYR A 427 5.50 -3.01 16.88
N LYS A 428 4.21 -2.68 17.14
CA LYS A 428 3.19 -2.46 16.11
C LYS A 428 3.43 -1.19 15.28
N THR A 429 4.24 -0.26 15.76
CA THR A 429 4.62 0.97 15.02
C THR A 429 5.84 0.76 14.13
N ILE A 430 6.61 -0.31 14.37
CA ILE A 430 7.75 -0.67 13.54
C ILE A 430 7.25 -1.32 12.26
N TRP A 431 7.61 -0.74 11.13
CA TRP A 431 7.19 -1.26 9.83
C TRP A 431 7.73 -2.65 9.55
N GLN A 432 9.06 -2.82 9.73
CA GLN A 432 9.73 -4.08 9.44
C GLN A 432 11.06 -4.17 10.20
N THR A 433 11.35 -5.34 10.77
CA THR A 433 12.64 -5.67 11.39
C THR A 433 13.06 -7.07 10.93
N PHE A 434 14.31 -7.23 10.51
CA PHE A 434 14.81 -8.49 10.00
C PHE A 434 16.34 -8.59 10.05
N ALA A 435 16.83 -9.82 9.92
CA ALA A 435 18.23 -10.14 9.77
C ALA A 435 18.63 -10.25 8.28
N VAL A 436 19.88 -9.88 7.96
CA VAL A 436 20.49 -9.99 6.62
C VAL A 436 21.83 -10.70 6.77
N LEU A 437 22.07 -11.72 5.95
CA LEU A 437 23.35 -12.42 5.94
C LEU A 437 24.30 -11.78 4.93
N LEU A 438 25.40 -11.21 5.44
CA LEU A 438 26.41 -10.58 4.60
C LEU A 438 27.41 -11.62 4.05
N PRO A 439 27.96 -11.45 2.83
CA PRO A 439 28.94 -12.38 2.24
C PRO A 439 30.33 -12.25 2.88
N VAL A 440 30.45 -11.42 3.91
CA VAL A 440 31.71 -11.11 4.59
C VAL A 440 31.88 -12.00 5.81
N LYS A 441 33.01 -12.70 5.89
CA LYS A 441 33.46 -13.39 7.10
C LYS A 441 34.45 -12.54 7.87
N SER A 442 34.31 -12.53 9.17
CA SER A 442 35.18 -11.78 10.06
C SER A 442 35.88 -12.67 11.07
N VAL A 443 37.05 -12.22 11.53
CA VAL A 443 37.76 -12.90 12.61
C VAL A 443 37.06 -12.62 13.93
N GLY A 444 36.79 -13.66 14.69
CA GLY A 444 36.28 -13.62 16.05
C GLY A 444 37.15 -14.45 16.97
N VAL A 445 36.91 -14.27 18.27
CA VAL A 445 37.51 -15.11 19.32
C VAL A 445 36.36 -15.68 20.15
N MET A 446 36.21 -16.99 20.13
CA MET A 446 35.18 -17.70 20.90
C MET A 446 35.88 -18.72 21.80
N GLY A 447 35.86 -18.47 23.09
CA GLY A 447 36.77 -19.13 24.02
C GLY A 447 38.24 -18.77 23.68
N ASP A 448 39.14 -19.75 23.69
CA ASP A 448 40.54 -19.56 23.36
C ASP A 448 40.89 -19.79 21.89
N GLN A 449 39.84 -19.92 21.00
CA GLN A 449 40.03 -20.22 19.59
C GLN A 449 39.60 -19.07 18.69
N ARG A 450 40.37 -18.84 17.60
CA ARG A 450 40.00 -17.93 16.56
C ARG A 450 38.93 -18.58 15.68
N THR A 451 37.88 -17.82 15.38
CA THR A 451 36.81 -18.19 14.44
C THR A 451 36.88 -17.30 13.21
N TYR A 452 36.39 -17.81 12.08
CA TYR A 452 36.24 -17.05 10.84
C TYR A 452 34.86 -17.34 10.27
N GLU A 453 33.88 -16.52 10.66
CA GLU A 453 32.47 -16.76 10.46
C GLU A 453 31.77 -15.55 9.83
N TYR A 454 30.51 -15.72 9.43
CA TYR A 454 29.73 -14.67 8.78
C TYR A 454 29.40 -13.50 9.68
N THR A 455 29.16 -12.36 9.04
CA THR A 455 28.58 -11.16 9.66
C THR A 455 27.09 -11.10 9.33
N CYS A 456 26.28 -10.84 10.35
CA CYS A 456 24.83 -10.62 10.22
C CYS A 456 24.52 -9.14 10.42
N ALA A 457 23.76 -8.52 9.53
CA ALA A 457 23.21 -7.19 9.72
C ALA A 457 21.76 -7.30 10.24
N ILE A 458 21.39 -6.41 11.16
CA ILE A 458 20.00 -6.18 11.56
C ILE A 458 19.53 -4.91 10.88
N ARG A 459 18.39 -5.00 10.18
CA ARG A 459 17.69 -3.88 9.58
C ARG A 459 16.36 -3.69 10.28
N SER A 460 16.09 -2.50 10.81
CA SER A 460 14.78 -2.13 11.36
C SER A 460 14.40 -0.74 10.86
N VAL A 461 13.18 -0.59 10.36
CA VAL A 461 12.71 0.66 9.75
C VAL A 461 11.29 1.00 10.18
N ASN A 462 11.04 2.29 10.29
CA ASN A 462 9.72 2.89 10.42
C ASN A 462 9.32 3.50 9.07
N SER A 463 8.08 3.24 8.66
CA SER A 463 7.50 3.78 7.43
C SER A 463 5.99 3.83 7.57
N ILE A 464 5.33 4.64 6.75
CA ILE A 464 3.87 4.68 6.64
C ILE A 464 3.42 3.97 5.36
N ASP A 465 4.17 4.16 4.28
CA ASP A 465 3.77 3.78 2.92
C ASP A 465 4.85 3.00 2.15
N ALA A 466 5.97 2.69 2.78
CA ALA A 466 7.17 2.09 2.19
C ALA A 466 7.86 2.96 1.10
N MET A 467 7.35 4.14 0.76
CA MET A 467 8.02 5.05 -0.19
C MET A 467 9.22 5.73 0.45
N THR A 468 9.03 6.21 1.67
CA THR A 468 10.10 6.72 2.53
C THR A 468 10.18 5.90 3.81
N ALA A 469 11.36 5.70 4.32
CA ALA A 469 11.57 5.01 5.58
C ALA A 469 12.77 5.59 6.33
N ASP A 470 12.67 5.63 7.63
CA ASP A 470 13.80 5.92 8.49
C ASP A 470 14.16 4.69 9.32
N TRP A 471 15.41 4.57 9.73
CA TRP A 471 15.83 3.46 10.60
C TRP A 471 15.19 3.61 11.98
N THR A 472 14.81 2.49 12.59
CA THR A 472 14.20 2.48 13.91
C THR A 472 15.27 2.67 14.97
N HIS A 473 15.07 3.59 15.90
CA HIS A 473 15.92 3.77 17.07
C HIS A 473 15.62 2.69 18.13
N LEU A 474 16.01 1.44 17.83
CA LEU A 474 15.84 0.36 18.80
C LEU A 474 16.66 0.64 20.08
N PRO A 475 16.14 0.28 21.28
CA PRO A 475 16.91 0.41 22.52
C PRO A 475 18.25 -0.34 22.43
N TYR A 476 19.33 0.27 22.92
CA TYR A 476 20.66 -0.37 22.89
C TYR A 476 20.70 -1.73 23.60
N GLU A 477 19.92 -1.90 24.67
CA GLU A 477 19.79 -3.18 25.37
C GLU A 477 19.14 -4.25 24.51
N THR A 478 18.14 -3.87 23.69
CA THR A 478 17.51 -4.79 22.73
C THR A 478 18.51 -5.20 21.65
N LEU A 479 19.28 -4.26 21.10
CA LEU A 479 20.32 -4.55 20.12
C LEU A 479 21.42 -5.44 20.71
N ALA A 480 21.85 -5.17 21.95
CA ALA A 480 22.83 -5.99 22.66
C ALA A 480 22.31 -7.42 22.89
N THR A 481 21.03 -7.56 23.27
CA THR A 481 20.39 -8.86 23.47
C THR A 481 20.27 -9.63 22.14
N MET A 482 19.82 -9.00 21.07
CA MET A 482 19.78 -9.62 19.74
C MET A 482 21.16 -10.10 19.30
N SER A 483 22.19 -9.25 19.45
CA SER A 483 23.55 -9.57 19.09
C SER A 483 24.08 -10.76 19.91
N ASN A 484 23.93 -10.74 21.24
CA ASN A 484 24.36 -11.82 22.11
C ASN A 484 23.66 -13.14 21.78
N ARG A 485 22.34 -13.10 21.53
CA ARG A 485 21.58 -14.30 21.17
C ARG A 485 22.01 -14.87 19.82
N ILE A 486 22.19 -14.01 18.80
CA ILE A 486 22.64 -14.46 17.48
C ILE A 486 24.02 -15.12 17.59
N ILE A 487 24.99 -14.48 18.24
CA ILE A 487 26.35 -14.99 18.33
C ILE A 487 26.42 -16.29 19.15
N ASN A 488 25.69 -16.40 20.24
CA ASN A 488 25.77 -17.56 21.13
C ASN A 488 24.89 -18.74 20.69
N GLU A 489 23.76 -18.47 20.03
CA GLU A 489 22.78 -19.51 19.70
C GLU A 489 22.85 -19.95 18.21
N VAL A 490 23.48 -19.14 17.34
CA VAL A 490 23.53 -19.40 15.88
C VAL A 490 24.99 -19.62 15.45
N ARG A 491 25.39 -20.88 15.38
CA ARG A 491 26.74 -21.24 14.92
C ARG A 491 26.97 -20.84 13.47
N GLY A 492 28.07 -20.15 13.19
CA GLY A 492 28.45 -19.67 11.87
C GLY A 492 28.34 -18.14 11.72
N ILE A 493 27.89 -17.43 12.78
CA ILE A 493 27.88 -15.96 12.87
C ILE A 493 28.65 -15.52 14.11
N ASN A 494 29.68 -14.69 13.92
CA ASN A 494 30.47 -14.15 15.01
C ASN A 494 30.46 -12.63 15.12
N ARG A 495 29.67 -11.96 14.27
CA ARG A 495 29.54 -10.49 14.26
C ARG A 495 28.14 -10.05 13.87
N VAL A 496 27.62 -9.08 14.61
CA VAL A 496 26.35 -8.42 14.32
C VAL A 496 26.58 -6.93 14.13
N VAL A 497 25.95 -6.34 13.09
CA VAL A 497 25.96 -4.90 12.81
C VAL A 497 24.52 -4.40 12.68
N TYR A 498 24.30 -3.10 12.91
CA TYR A 498 22.97 -2.47 12.75
C TYR A 498 23.00 -1.47 11.61
N ASP A 499 22.04 -1.56 10.67
CA ASP A 499 21.92 -0.67 9.54
C ASP A 499 21.10 0.58 9.91
N ILE A 500 21.77 1.75 9.88
CA ILE A 500 21.21 3.06 10.25
C ILE A 500 20.92 3.94 9.03
N SER A 501 20.69 3.34 7.86
CA SER A 501 20.44 4.08 6.62
C SER A 501 18.97 4.37 6.44
N SER A 502 18.62 5.62 6.02
CA SER A 502 17.27 6.02 5.67
C SER A 502 16.97 5.73 4.19
N LYS A 503 15.69 5.62 3.83
CA LYS A 503 15.22 5.54 2.45
C LYS A 503 14.51 6.86 2.07
N PRO A 504 14.95 7.59 1.05
CA PRO A 504 16.22 7.41 0.30
C PRO A 504 17.45 7.75 1.15
N PRO A 505 18.70 7.42 0.73
CA PRO A 505 19.07 6.78 -0.54
C PRO A 505 19.04 5.25 -0.52
N ALA A 506 19.04 4.62 0.68
CA ALA A 506 18.93 3.16 0.79
C ALA A 506 17.51 2.67 0.43
N THR A 507 17.36 1.36 0.28
CA THR A 507 16.07 0.68 0.19
C THR A 507 15.70 0.05 1.55
N ILE A 508 14.47 -0.46 1.71
CA ILE A 508 14.09 -1.20 2.92
C ILE A 508 14.79 -2.55 2.92
N GLU A 509 14.58 -3.37 1.88
CA GLU A 509 15.33 -4.61 1.68
C GLU A 509 16.73 -4.28 1.13
N TRP A 510 17.69 -5.17 1.34
CA TRP A 510 19.07 -4.97 0.89
C TRP A 510 19.29 -5.37 -0.57
N GLU A 511 18.46 -6.29 -1.11
CA GLU A 511 18.47 -6.71 -2.51
C GLU A 511 17.09 -6.65 -3.16
#